data_59b901d75c9ab30db123400acde82599
#
_entry.id   59b901d75c9ab30db123400acde82599
#
_cell.length_a   1.000
_cell.length_b   1.000
_cell.length_c   1.000
_cell.angle_alpha   90.00
_cell.angle_beta   90.00
_cell.angle_gamma   90.00
#
_symmetry.space_group_name_H-M   'P 1'
#
loop_
_entity.id
_entity.type
_entity.pdbx_description
1 polymer ?
#
loop_
_entity_poly.entity_id
_entity_poly.type
_entity_poly.pdbx_seq_one_letter_code
_entity_poly.pdbx_strand_id
1 'polypeptide(L)'
;MKAGTCAWVVRCVGIVGLLGLNACAMVGVSHVKTHDYVNQRRADVIGTNRLSDRTVQSLNVVALAVDSCQREFTACTDTVARSAGLTDEQRLSALAELWLGRALKADR
;
A
#
# COMPACT_ATOMS: atom_id res chain seq x y z
N MET A 1 -30.65 44.43 27.31
CA MET A 1 -31.24 43.14 26.90
C MET A 1 -30.59 42.46 25.68
N LYS A 2 -29.79 43.15 24.93
CA LYS A 2 -29.16 42.54 23.74
C LYS A 2 -27.74 41.94 23.96
N ALA A 3 -27.14 42.15 25.13
CA ALA A 3 -25.80 41.65 25.46
C ALA A 3 -25.77 40.17 25.90
N GLY A 4 -26.90 39.61 26.31
CA GLY A 4 -26.97 38.21 26.77
C GLY A 4 -27.00 37.19 25.62
N THR A 5 -27.52 37.57 24.46
CA THR A 5 -27.67 36.66 23.31
C THR A 5 -26.36 36.43 22.56
N CYS A 6 -25.50 37.44 22.45
CA CYS A 6 -24.20 37.30 21.81
C CYS A 6 -23.23 36.42 22.62
N ALA A 7 -23.25 36.49 23.95
CA ALA A 7 -22.39 35.65 24.79
C ALA A 7 -22.76 34.16 24.70
N TRP A 8 -24.03 33.85 24.49
CA TRP A 8 -24.49 32.48 24.33
C TRP A 8 -24.11 31.88 23.00
N VAL A 9 -24.23 32.67 21.95
CA VAL A 9 -23.85 32.26 20.58
C VAL A 9 -22.34 32.02 20.44
N VAL A 10 -21.54 32.90 21.07
CA VAL A 10 -20.06 32.73 21.10
C VAL A 10 -19.66 31.49 21.90
N ARG A 11 -20.35 31.19 22.99
CA ARG A 11 -20.12 29.97 23.77
C ARG A 11 -20.48 28.70 22.98
N CYS A 12 -21.60 28.70 22.28
CA CYS A 12 -22.00 27.55 21.45
C CYS A 12 -21.05 27.32 20.30
N VAL A 13 -20.57 28.36 19.62
CA VAL A 13 -19.59 28.26 18.52
C VAL A 13 -18.25 27.75 19.03
N GLY A 14 -17.82 28.20 20.23
CA GLY A 14 -16.59 27.72 20.87
C GLY A 14 -16.63 26.24 21.24
N ILE A 15 -17.77 25.77 21.73
CA ILE A 15 -17.96 24.36 22.11
C ILE A 15 -18.02 23.46 20.88
N VAL A 16 -18.68 23.88 19.80
CA VAL A 16 -18.74 23.14 18.53
C VAL A 16 -17.35 23.06 17.88
N GLY A 17 -16.57 24.15 17.93
CA GLY A 17 -15.19 24.16 17.43
C GLY A 17 -14.26 23.22 18.20
N LEU A 18 -14.40 23.13 19.53
CA LEU A 18 -13.62 22.22 20.38
C LEU A 18 -13.99 20.75 20.16
N LEU A 19 -15.25 20.45 19.94
CA LEU A 19 -15.71 19.09 19.62
C LEU A 19 -15.24 18.62 18.21
N GLY A 20 -15.15 19.55 17.26
CA GLY A 20 -14.62 19.24 15.91
C GLY A 20 -13.14 18.88 15.91
N LEU A 21 -12.33 19.48 16.79
CA LEU A 21 -10.91 19.17 16.93
C LEU A 21 -10.65 17.80 17.56
N ASN A 22 -11.52 17.34 18.44
CA ASN A 22 -11.41 16.00 19.03
C ASN A 22 -11.80 14.87 18.07
N ALA A 23 -12.63 15.13 17.04
CA ALA A 23 -12.99 14.14 16.04
C ALA A 23 -11.79 13.76 15.15
N CYS A 24 -10.84 14.67 14.91
CA CYS A 24 -9.62 14.38 14.18
C CYS A 24 -8.61 13.53 14.98
N ALA A 25 -8.67 13.55 16.31
CA ALA A 25 -7.79 12.75 17.15
C ALA A 25 -8.19 11.26 17.23
N MET A 26 -9.37 10.90 16.73
CA MET A 26 -9.85 9.51 16.72
C MET A 26 -9.41 8.71 15.47
N VAL A 27 -8.80 9.36 14.50
CA VAL A 27 -8.09 8.63 13.44
C VAL A 27 -6.76 8.18 14.03
N GLY A 28 -6.79 7.08 14.75
CA GLY A 28 -5.61 6.42 15.24
C GLY A 28 -4.77 5.96 14.06
N VAL A 29 -3.80 6.76 13.65
CA VAL A 29 -2.71 6.28 12.81
C VAL A 29 -1.91 5.33 13.70
N SER A 30 -2.17 4.05 13.54
CA SER A 30 -1.35 3.00 14.10
C SER A 30 0.06 3.16 13.56
N HIS A 31 0.98 3.68 14.38
CA HIS A 31 2.40 3.71 14.07
C HIS A 31 2.92 2.27 14.06
N VAL A 32 2.75 1.58 12.95
CA VAL A 32 3.54 0.39 12.67
C VAL A 32 4.97 0.87 12.47
N LYS A 33 5.88 0.42 13.33
CA LYS A 33 7.30 0.73 13.15
C LYS A 33 7.71 0.32 11.75
N THR A 34 8.16 1.26 10.95
CA THR A 34 8.51 1.06 9.52
C THR A 34 9.46 -0.12 9.35
N HIS A 35 10.35 -0.34 10.31
CA HIS A 35 11.29 -1.45 10.33
C HIS A 35 10.58 -2.83 10.44
N ASP A 36 9.57 -2.96 11.29
CA ASP A 36 8.83 -4.21 11.47
C ASP A 36 7.99 -4.53 10.23
N TYR A 37 7.39 -3.50 9.62
CA TYR A 37 6.66 -3.64 8.37
C TYR A 37 7.56 -4.08 7.20
N VAL A 38 8.73 -3.47 7.06
CA VAL A 38 9.71 -3.84 6.01
C VAL A 38 10.23 -5.25 6.24
N ASN A 39 10.54 -5.63 7.48
CA ASN A 39 11.02 -6.98 7.80
C ASN A 39 9.94 -8.04 7.57
N GLN A 40 8.69 -7.77 7.91
CA GLN A 40 7.58 -8.67 7.66
C GLN A 40 7.37 -8.89 6.16
N ARG A 41 7.45 -7.83 5.35
CA ARG A 41 7.36 -7.90 3.89
C ARG A 41 8.52 -8.67 3.27
N ARG A 42 9.75 -8.49 3.77
CA ARG A 42 10.91 -9.26 3.34
C ARG A 42 10.79 -10.72 3.72
N ALA A 43 10.31 -11.04 4.91
CA ALA A 43 10.10 -12.40 5.36
C ALA A 43 9.09 -13.15 4.48
N ASP A 44 8.03 -12.48 4.02
CA ASP A 44 7.02 -13.09 3.15
C ASP A 44 7.61 -13.50 1.79
N VAL A 45 8.39 -12.64 1.15
CA VAL A 45 8.98 -12.93 -0.17
C VAL A 45 10.17 -13.87 -0.04
N ILE A 46 11.07 -13.63 0.91
CA ILE A 46 12.30 -14.42 1.09
C ILE A 46 12.01 -15.77 1.76
N GLY A 47 11.13 -15.79 2.75
CA GLY A 47 10.83 -16.99 3.54
C GLY A 47 9.89 -17.97 2.85
N THR A 48 8.88 -17.48 2.13
CA THR A 48 7.84 -18.33 1.51
C THR A 48 8.00 -18.48 0.01
N ASN A 49 8.88 -17.72 -0.62
CA ASN A 49 9.04 -17.66 -2.08
C ASN A 49 7.73 -17.33 -2.83
N ARG A 50 6.82 -16.62 -2.17
CA ARG A 50 5.54 -16.19 -2.72
C ARG A 50 5.59 -14.71 -3.04
N LEU A 51 4.98 -14.33 -4.15
CA LEU A 51 4.79 -12.93 -4.48
C LEU A 51 3.86 -12.26 -3.48
N SER A 52 4.11 -10.97 -3.17
CA SER A 52 3.20 -10.20 -2.34
C SER A 52 1.83 -10.03 -3.01
N ASP A 53 0.78 -9.85 -2.22
CA ASP A 53 -0.57 -9.61 -2.74
C ASP A 53 -0.63 -8.39 -3.68
N ARG A 54 0.18 -7.38 -3.41
CA ARG A 54 0.30 -6.18 -4.26
C ARG A 54 0.83 -6.53 -5.65
N THR A 55 1.86 -7.37 -5.72
CA THR A 55 2.42 -7.84 -7.00
C THR A 55 1.43 -8.73 -7.73
N VAL A 56 0.74 -9.63 -7.04
CA VAL A 56 -0.32 -10.46 -7.63
C VAL A 56 -1.44 -9.59 -8.21
N GLN A 57 -1.89 -8.55 -7.50
CA GLN A 57 -2.88 -7.60 -8.01
C GLN A 57 -2.36 -6.85 -9.25
N SER A 58 -1.09 -6.43 -9.25
CA SER A 58 -0.49 -5.77 -10.43
C SER A 58 -0.44 -6.70 -11.64
N LEU A 59 -0.12 -7.97 -11.45
CA LEU A 59 -0.17 -8.97 -12.52
C LEU A 59 -1.59 -9.18 -13.05
N ASN A 60 -2.58 -9.22 -12.17
CA ASN A 60 -3.98 -9.35 -12.56
C ASN A 60 -4.47 -8.16 -13.41
N VAL A 61 -4.03 -6.94 -13.12
CA VAL A 61 -4.33 -5.73 -13.92
C VAL A 61 -3.88 -5.89 -15.37
N VAL A 62 -2.77 -6.57 -15.61
CA VAL A 62 -2.22 -6.83 -16.95
C VAL A 62 -2.59 -8.22 -17.48
N ALA A 63 -3.58 -8.86 -16.87
CA ALA A 63 -4.09 -10.18 -17.25
C ALA A 63 -3.02 -11.29 -17.26
N LEU A 64 -2.05 -11.21 -16.36
CA LEU A 64 -1.03 -12.23 -16.15
C LEU A 64 -1.32 -13.07 -14.92
N ALA A 65 -1.25 -14.38 -15.05
CA ALA A 65 -1.30 -15.30 -13.93
C ALA A 65 0.12 -15.55 -13.37
N VAL A 66 0.24 -15.74 -12.07
CA VAL A 66 1.51 -16.04 -11.39
C VAL A 66 2.20 -17.26 -12.00
N ASP A 67 1.44 -18.33 -12.26
CA ASP A 67 1.97 -19.57 -12.87
C ASP A 67 2.51 -19.36 -14.27
N SER A 68 1.86 -18.51 -15.07
CA SER A 68 2.34 -18.14 -16.40
C SER A 68 3.66 -17.38 -16.32
N CYS A 69 3.79 -16.46 -15.37
CA CYS A 69 5.03 -15.73 -15.12
C CYS A 69 6.18 -16.64 -14.66
N GLN A 70 5.87 -17.75 -13.99
CA GLN A 70 6.90 -18.71 -13.58
C GLN A 70 7.38 -19.57 -14.76
N ARG A 71 6.49 -19.94 -15.68
CA ARG A 71 6.84 -20.74 -16.85
C ARG A 71 7.52 -19.92 -17.95
N GLU A 72 7.00 -18.73 -18.21
CA GLU A 72 7.47 -17.83 -19.26
C GLU A 72 7.97 -16.52 -18.69
N PHE A 73 9.02 -16.60 -17.90
CA PHE A 73 9.52 -15.47 -17.11
C PHE A 73 9.86 -14.25 -17.95
N THR A 74 10.58 -14.44 -19.08
CA THR A 74 10.98 -13.33 -19.95
C THR A 74 9.78 -12.63 -20.56
N ALA A 75 8.80 -13.39 -21.07
CA ALA A 75 7.58 -12.82 -21.64
C ALA A 75 6.75 -12.07 -20.57
N CYS A 76 6.68 -12.62 -19.36
CA CYS A 76 6.00 -11.97 -18.24
C CYS A 76 6.65 -10.63 -17.86
N THR A 77 7.96 -10.62 -17.63
CA THR A 77 8.68 -9.39 -17.25
C THR A 77 8.63 -8.34 -18.36
N ASP A 78 8.70 -8.73 -19.62
CA ASP A 78 8.53 -7.82 -20.76
C ASP A 78 7.13 -7.20 -20.81
N THR A 79 6.10 -7.98 -20.54
CA THR A 79 4.72 -7.51 -20.52
C THR A 79 4.51 -6.51 -19.36
N VAL A 80 5.01 -6.83 -18.16
CA VAL A 80 4.95 -5.93 -17.00
C VAL A 80 5.72 -4.63 -17.29
N ALA A 81 6.91 -4.72 -17.86
CA ALA A 81 7.75 -3.55 -18.15
C ALA A 81 7.11 -2.58 -19.15
N ARG A 82 6.35 -3.10 -20.12
CA ARG A 82 5.71 -2.31 -21.19
C ARG A 82 4.27 -1.91 -20.87
N SER A 83 3.69 -2.40 -19.79
CA SER A 83 2.29 -2.16 -19.46
C SER A 83 2.02 -0.70 -19.15
N ALA A 84 1.10 -0.08 -19.89
CA ALA A 84 0.58 1.25 -19.62
C ALA A 84 -0.49 1.24 -18.50
N GLY A 85 -1.04 0.08 -18.15
CA GLY A 85 -2.05 -0.09 -17.11
C GLY A 85 -1.51 -0.05 -15.67
N LEU A 86 -0.19 -0.07 -15.51
CA LEU A 86 0.50 -0.01 -14.23
C LEU A 86 1.15 1.36 -14.02
N THR A 87 1.11 1.87 -12.79
CA THR A 87 1.95 3.00 -12.41
C THR A 87 3.43 2.60 -12.40
N ASP A 88 4.34 3.56 -12.48
CA ASP A 88 5.79 3.29 -12.43
C ASP A 88 6.19 2.55 -11.15
N GLU A 89 5.61 2.93 -10.02
CA GLU A 89 5.83 2.26 -8.73
C GLU A 89 5.37 0.80 -8.76
N GLN A 90 4.16 0.53 -9.27
CA GLN A 90 3.62 -0.83 -9.39
C GLN A 90 4.47 -1.68 -10.32
N ARG A 91 4.90 -1.13 -11.44
CA ARG A 91 5.75 -1.79 -12.44
C ARG A 91 7.10 -2.17 -11.86
N LEU A 92 7.80 -1.22 -11.24
CA LEU A 92 9.12 -1.43 -10.66
C LEU A 92 9.06 -2.40 -9.47
N SER A 93 8.05 -2.27 -8.62
CA SER A 93 7.84 -3.17 -7.47
C SER A 93 7.59 -4.61 -7.94
N ALA A 94 6.71 -4.81 -8.92
CA ALA A 94 6.42 -6.13 -9.46
C ALA A 94 7.65 -6.76 -10.13
N LEU A 95 8.39 -6.00 -10.93
CA LEU A 95 9.63 -6.49 -11.56
C LEU A 95 10.68 -6.87 -10.53
N ALA A 96 10.87 -6.06 -9.49
CA ALA A 96 11.83 -6.35 -8.43
C ALA A 96 11.49 -7.67 -7.71
N GLU A 97 10.23 -7.91 -7.38
CA GLU A 97 9.80 -9.15 -6.72
C GLU A 97 9.93 -10.37 -7.64
N LEU A 98 9.58 -10.24 -8.92
CA LEU A 98 9.71 -11.31 -9.90
C LEU A 98 11.18 -11.73 -10.08
N TRP A 99 12.09 -10.77 -10.22
CA TRP A 99 13.53 -11.04 -10.34
C TRP A 99 14.11 -11.63 -9.06
N LEU A 100 13.72 -11.12 -7.90
CA LEU A 100 14.13 -11.67 -6.61
C LEU A 100 13.69 -13.13 -6.46
N GLY A 101 12.42 -13.41 -6.75
CA GLY A 101 11.89 -14.77 -6.70
C GLY A 101 12.61 -15.73 -7.66
N ARG A 102 13.01 -15.25 -8.83
CA ARG A 102 13.80 -16.05 -9.77
C ARG A 102 15.22 -16.32 -9.26
N ALA A 103 15.88 -15.28 -8.73
CA ALA A 103 17.23 -15.42 -8.18
C ALA A 103 17.26 -16.43 -7.02
N LEU A 104 16.29 -16.36 -6.10
CA LEU A 104 16.17 -17.29 -4.98
C LEU A 104 15.90 -18.75 -5.41
N LYS A 105 15.26 -18.96 -6.57
CA LYS A 105 15.07 -20.31 -7.13
C LYS A 105 16.32 -20.84 -7.81
N ALA A 106 17.11 -19.97 -8.43
CA ALA A 106 18.34 -20.37 -9.11
C ALA A 106 19.45 -20.80 -8.15
N ASP A 107 19.38 -20.32 -6.91
CA ASP A 107 20.38 -20.60 -5.86
C ASP A 107 20.09 -21.90 -5.06
N ARG A 108 19.00 -22.58 -5.39
CA ARG A 108 18.60 -23.88 -4.80
C ARG A 108 18.90 -25.04 -5.73
#